data_e55118f0fe4525b82b24c1687c3755a6
#
_entry.id   e55118f0fe4525b82b24c1687c3755a6
#
_cell.length_a   1.000
_cell.length_b   1.000
_cell.length_c   1.000
_cell.angle_alpha   90.00
_cell.angle_beta   90.00
_cell.angle_gamma   90.00
#
_symmetry.space_group_name_H-M   'P 1'
#
loop_
_entity.id
_entity.type
_entity.pdbx_description
1 polymer ?
#
loop_
_entity_poly.entity_id
_entity_poly.type
_entity_poly.pdbx_seq_one_letter_code
_entity_poly.pdbx_strand_id
1 'polypeptide(L)'
;MLAFLGSPANPRAHAELAELLSEAEHFDPDRIVFYGVLAAAPPDPAPYQNLCTTAVSFIADYDSAVSRAFGAAGAPRTIVLDPMLRAVANVPWTEPGGHGETVRGVLRSLPAVDDSAGVPLCAPVLIVPRIFDLALCQVLVQLYDKLGGKDSGFLFDVEGKTTRVVDYRLKRRNDLDVAHPQLREAIRSQIVRRLVPAIAQCFQFQATRMDRSIVACYDSAVGGHFHRHRDNVNIGAQHRRFAVTINLNSDYEGCDLVFPEFGSRRYRAPHGGAIVFSCGALHQVTPITRGRRYAFLAFLYGEADAALREANNARLHQNAAQYAVESDRLFPDDLPAREPLAV
;
A
#
# COMPACT_ATOMS: atom_id res chain seq x y z
N MET A 1 -7.84 -5.21 -14.56
CA MET A 1 -7.89 -5.38 -16.03
C MET A 1 -6.96 -4.35 -16.66
N LEU A 2 -6.14 -4.77 -17.61
CA LEU A 2 -5.24 -3.90 -18.39
C LEU A 2 -5.71 -3.89 -19.86
N ALA A 3 -6.05 -2.71 -20.37
CA ALA A 3 -6.38 -2.53 -21.79
C ALA A 3 -5.20 -1.82 -22.49
N PHE A 4 -4.45 -2.55 -23.30
CA PHE A 4 -3.36 -2.01 -24.12
C PHE A 4 -3.95 -1.37 -25.36
N LEU A 5 -4.16 -0.07 -25.32
CA LEU A 5 -4.88 0.70 -26.32
C LEU A 5 -4.01 1.10 -27.53
N GLY A 6 -2.70 0.95 -27.40
CA GLY A 6 -1.76 1.45 -28.42
C GLY A 6 -1.68 2.98 -28.45
N SER A 7 -1.61 3.55 -29.66
CA SER A 7 -1.55 5.01 -29.81
C SER A 7 -2.92 5.65 -29.61
N PRO A 8 -3.03 6.69 -28.75
CA PRO A 8 -4.26 7.47 -28.59
C PRO A 8 -4.73 8.20 -29.86
N ALA A 9 -3.85 8.39 -30.85
CA ALA A 9 -4.22 8.98 -32.15
C ALA A 9 -4.99 7.98 -33.04
N ASN A 10 -5.05 6.70 -32.69
CA ASN A 10 -5.78 5.70 -33.45
C ASN A 10 -7.29 5.78 -33.14
N PRO A 11 -8.18 6.07 -34.11
CA PRO A 11 -9.62 6.14 -33.90
C PRO A 11 -10.22 4.83 -33.29
N ARG A 12 -9.64 3.69 -33.65
CA ARG A 12 -10.05 2.39 -33.09
C ARG A 12 -9.79 2.32 -31.57
N ALA A 13 -8.69 2.91 -31.09
CA ALA A 13 -8.40 2.94 -29.66
C ALA A 13 -9.50 3.66 -28.87
N HIS A 14 -10.04 4.74 -29.41
CA HIS A 14 -11.16 5.47 -28.81
C HIS A 14 -12.45 4.66 -28.83
N ALA A 15 -12.76 3.99 -29.94
CA ALA A 15 -13.96 3.17 -30.07
C ALA A 15 -13.93 1.99 -29.07
N GLU A 16 -12.83 1.28 -29.01
CA GLU A 16 -12.65 0.15 -28.08
C GLU A 16 -12.67 0.61 -26.60
N LEU A 17 -12.05 1.75 -26.30
CA LEU A 17 -12.11 2.34 -24.96
C LEU A 17 -13.55 2.70 -24.58
N ALA A 18 -14.31 3.32 -25.48
CA ALA A 18 -15.69 3.68 -25.27
C ALA A 18 -16.55 2.41 -25.06
N GLU A 19 -16.33 1.35 -25.84
CA GLU A 19 -17.02 0.07 -25.69
C GLU A 19 -16.68 -0.60 -24.35
N LEU A 20 -15.40 -0.64 -23.94
CA LEU A 20 -14.98 -1.21 -22.66
C LEU A 20 -15.57 -0.45 -21.46
N LEU A 21 -15.69 0.86 -21.56
CA LEU A 21 -16.20 1.73 -20.49
C LEU A 21 -17.71 2.02 -20.61
N SER A 22 -18.43 1.48 -21.62
CA SER A 22 -19.87 1.70 -21.78
C SER A 22 -20.68 1.23 -20.57
N GLU A 23 -20.19 0.27 -19.84
CA GLU A 23 -20.75 -0.24 -18.59
C GLU A 23 -19.80 0.10 -17.42
N ALA A 24 -19.46 1.39 -17.27
CA ALA A 24 -18.52 1.86 -16.25
C ALA A 24 -18.91 1.48 -14.81
N GLU A 25 -20.20 1.19 -14.56
CA GLU A 25 -20.73 0.67 -13.30
C GLU A 25 -20.17 -0.71 -12.89
N HIS A 26 -19.61 -1.47 -13.85
CA HIS A 26 -18.91 -2.73 -13.55
C HIS A 26 -17.53 -2.52 -12.93
N PHE A 27 -16.96 -1.30 -13.03
CA PHE A 27 -15.67 -0.97 -12.45
C PHE A 27 -15.84 -0.42 -11.05
N ASP A 28 -15.55 -1.27 -10.10
CA ASP A 28 -15.60 -1.01 -8.66
C ASP A 28 -14.19 -1.21 -8.08
N PRO A 29 -13.66 -0.25 -7.30
CA PRO A 29 -12.32 -0.36 -6.72
C PRO A 29 -12.15 -1.61 -5.84
N ASP A 30 -13.23 -2.17 -5.30
CA ASP A 30 -13.17 -3.38 -4.47
C ASP A 30 -13.34 -4.68 -5.29
N ARG A 31 -13.72 -4.59 -6.55
CA ARG A 31 -13.97 -5.75 -7.40
C ARG A 31 -13.14 -5.75 -8.68
N ILE A 32 -13.30 -4.76 -9.55
CA ILE A 32 -12.64 -4.70 -10.86
C ILE A 32 -12.09 -3.30 -11.10
N VAL A 33 -10.77 -3.18 -11.21
CA VAL A 33 -10.08 -1.94 -11.56
C VAL A 33 -9.65 -1.99 -13.03
N PHE A 34 -9.89 -0.90 -13.75
CA PHE A 34 -9.49 -0.72 -15.14
C PHE A 34 -8.24 0.15 -15.24
N TYR A 35 -7.26 -0.29 -16.01
CA TYR A 35 -6.12 0.50 -16.43
C TYR A 35 -6.03 0.53 -17.95
N GLY A 36 -6.21 1.69 -18.56
CA GLY A 36 -5.88 1.92 -19.97
C GLY A 36 -4.39 2.19 -20.13
N VAL A 37 -3.69 1.39 -20.94
CA VAL A 37 -2.25 1.54 -21.20
C VAL A 37 -2.06 2.28 -22.51
N LEU A 38 -1.47 3.48 -22.47
CA LEU A 38 -1.26 4.37 -23.59
C LEU A 38 0.20 4.33 -24.04
N ALA A 39 0.44 3.94 -25.29
CA ALA A 39 1.80 3.86 -25.86
C ALA A 39 2.37 5.23 -26.31
N ALA A 40 1.56 6.29 -26.30
CA ALA A 40 1.97 7.65 -26.60
C ALA A 40 1.13 8.66 -25.83
N ALA A 41 1.63 9.89 -25.67
CA ALA A 41 0.87 10.97 -25.09
C ALA A 41 -0.38 11.29 -25.93
N PRO A 42 -1.57 11.41 -25.33
CA PRO A 42 -2.75 11.84 -26.06
C PRO A 42 -2.58 13.30 -26.51
N PRO A 43 -3.00 13.63 -27.74
CA PRO A 43 -2.98 15.04 -28.25
C PRO A 43 -3.78 15.98 -27.34
N ASP A 44 -4.91 15.49 -26.80
CA ASP A 44 -5.69 16.15 -25.76
C ASP A 44 -5.83 15.18 -24.57
N PRO A 45 -5.28 15.50 -23.38
CA PRO A 45 -5.40 14.66 -22.19
C PRO A 45 -6.76 14.77 -21.50
N ALA A 46 -7.55 15.82 -21.75
CA ALA A 46 -8.78 16.08 -21.02
C ALA A 46 -9.81 14.92 -21.08
N PRO A 47 -10.08 14.28 -22.23
CA PRO A 47 -10.99 13.14 -22.28
C PRO A 47 -10.58 11.98 -21.36
N TYR A 48 -9.27 11.68 -21.29
CA TYR A 48 -8.77 10.60 -20.43
C TYR A 48 -8.83 10.97 -18.96
N GLN A 49 -8.51 12.24 -18.61
CA GLN A 49 -8.62 12.74 -17.23
C GLN A 49 -10.06 12.70 -16.72
N ASN A 50 -11.03 13.04 -17.57
CA ASN A 50 -12.46 13.00 -17.24
C ASN A 50 -12.98 11.58 -17.00
N LEU A 51 -12.36 10.56 -17.55
CA LEU A 51 -12.70 9.16 -17.33
C LEU A 51 -12.07 8.59 -16.06
N CYS A 52 -11.07 9.25 -15.47
CA CYS A 52 -10.42 8.77 -14.24
C CYS A 52 -11.38 8.79 -13.04
N THR A 53 -11.48 7.64 -12.38
CA THR A 53 -12.20 7.44 -11.12
C THR A 53 -11.31 6.69 -10.14
N THR A 54 -11.85 6.25 -9.01
CA THR A 54 -11.15 5.33 -8.11
C THR A 54 -10.94 3.94 -8.71
N ALA A 55 -11.73 3.57 -9.72
CA ALA A 55 -11.68 2.26 -10.39
C ALA A 55 -11.15 2.32 -11.83
N VAL A 56 -11.02 3.50 -12.43
CA VAL A 56 -10.55 3.71 -13.80
C VAL A 56 -9.35 4.63 -13.79
N SER A 57 -8.24 4.20 -14.38
CA SER A 57 -7.00 4.99 -14.48
C SER A 57 -6.27 4.71 -15.81
N PHE A 58 -5.33 5.59 -16.19
CA PHE A 58 -4.51 5.42 -17.37
C PHE A 58 -3.03 5.40 -17.02
N ILE A 59 -2.30 4.49 -17.66
CA ILE A 59 -0.85 4.30 -17.53
C ILE A 59 -0.18 4.88 -18.76
N ALA A 60 0.75 5.82 -18.56
CA ALA A 60 1.62 6.34 -19.60
C ALA A 60 2.78 5.35 -19.83
N ASP A 61 2.73 4.57 -20.90
CA ASP A 61 3.71 3.54 -21.25
C ASP A 61 4.48 3.95 -22.53
N TYR A 62 4.99 5.17 -22.54
CA TYR A 62 5.60 5.78 -23.72
C TYR A 62 6.93 5.13 -24.14
N ASP A 63 7.60 4.49 -23.18
CA ASP A 63 8.79 3.67 -23.43
C ASP A 63 8.45 2.20 -23.72
N SER A 64 7.18 1.85 -23.73
CA SER A 64 6.65 0.50 -23.93
C SER A 64 7.14 -0.54 -22.91
N ALA A 65 7.58 -0.13 -21.72
CA ALA A 65 8.10 -1.04 -20.72
C ALA A 65 7.01 -2.00 -20.22
N VAL A 66 5.82 -1.47 -19.90
CA VAL A 66 4.67 -2.27 -19.46
C VAL A 66 4.17 -3.15 -20.61
N SER A 67 4.02 -2.59 -21.82
CA SER A 67 3.59 -3.35 -23.01
C SER A 67 4.52 -4.51 -23.32
N ARG A 68 5.85 -4.33 -23.23
CA ARG A 68 6.81 -5.42 -23.40
C ARG A 68 6.70 -6.48 -22.32
N ALA A 69 6.56 -6.08 -21.08
CA ALA A 69 6.45 -7.00 -19.96
C ALA A 69 5.23 -7.94 -20.07
N PHE A 70 4.14 -7.44 -20.68
CA PHE A 70 2.92 -8.23 -20.92
C PHE A 70 2.81 -8.80 -22.34
N GLY A 71 3.86 -8.70 -23.19
CA GLY A 71 3.83 -9.18 -24.56
C GLY A 71 2.77 -8.48 -25.44
N ALA A 72 2.44 -7.22 -25.12
CA ALA A 72 1.42 -6.41 -25.79
C ALA A 72 2.01 -5.30 -26.69
N ALA A 73 3.33 -5.20 -26.78
CA ALA A 73 3.98 -4.18 -27.60
C ALA A 73 3.61 -4.35 -29.08
N GLY A 74 3.01 -3.30 -29.70
CA GLY A 74 2.53 -3.33 -31.07
C GLY A 74 1.32 -4.21 -31.35
N ALA A 75 0.72 -4.83 -30.33
CA ALA A 75 -0.41 -5.74 -30.47
C ALA A 75 -1.51 -5.41 -29.44
N PRO A 76 -2.42 -4.46 -29.73
CA PRO A 76 -3.49 -4.06 -28.84
C PRO A 76 -4.31 -5.26 -28.35
N ARG A 77 -4.62 -5.28 -27.04
CA ARG A 77 -5.32 -6.38 -26.36
C ARG A 77 -5.83 -5.97 -25.00
N THR A 78 -6.72 -6.73 -24.44
CA THR A 78 -7.09 -6.62 -23.04
C THR A 78 -6.60 -7.86 -22.27
N ILE A 79 -5.92 -7.63 -21.13
CA ILE A 79 -5.46 -8.69 -20.22
C ILE A 79 -6.24 -8.54 -18.91
N VAL A 80 -6.93 -9.58 -18.51
CA VAL A 80 -7.59 -9.67 -17.22
C VAL A 80 -6.64 -10.36 -16.25
N LEU A 81 -6.41 -9.73 -15.10
CA LEU A 81 -5.56 -10.25 -14.04
C LEU A 81 -6.41 -10.63 -12.83
N ASP A 82 -6.05 -11.71 -12.17
CA ASP A 82 -6.59 -12.05 -10.85
C ASP A 82 -6.05 -11.10 -9.75
N PRO A 83 -6.56 -11.20 -8.50
CA PRO A 83 -6.06 -10.39 -7.38
C PRO A 83 -4.56 -10.57 -7.09
N MET A 84 -3.99 -11.73 -7.46
CA MET A 84 -2.55 -12.03 -7.33
C MET A 84 -1.73 -11.54 -8.53
N LEU A 85 -2.34 -10.73 -9.42
CA LEU A 85 -1.75 -10.17 -10.65
C LEU A 85 -1.34 -11.22 -11.69
N ARG A 86 -1.92 -12.42 -11.68
CA ARG A 86 -1.70 -13.44 -12.71
C ARG A 86 -2.72 -13.26 -13.83
N ALA A 87 -2.27 -13.39 -15.08
CA ALA A 87 -3.16 -13.31 -16.25
C ALA A 87 -4.12 -14.50 -16.28
N VAL A 88 -5.41 -14.23 -16.18
CA VAL A 88 -6.51 -15.21 -16.28
C VAL A 88 -7.17 -15.20 -17.66
N ALA A 89 -7.08 -14.09 -18.38
CA ALA A 89 -7.50 -14.00 -19.77
C ALA A 89 -6.63 -13.02 -20.55
N ASN A 90 -6.46 -13.32 -21.85
CA ASN A 90 -5.77 -12.46 -22.80
C ASN A 90 -6.64 -12.39 -24.06
N VAL A 91 -7.28 -11.25 -24.27
CA VAL A 91 -8.22 -11.00 -25.36
C VAL A 91 -7.58 -10.05 -26.36
N PRO A 92 -7.04 -10.53 -27.50
CA PRO A 92 -6.47 -9.66 -28.55
C PRO A 92 -7.59 -8.90 -29.28
N TRP A 93 -7.25 -7.73 -29.82
CA TRP A 93 -8.14 -7.03 -30.72
C TRP A 93 -8.08 -7.69 -32.11
N THR A 94 -9.08 -8.50 -32.41
CA THR A 94 -9.19 -9.16 -33.71
C THR A 94 -9.90 -8.25 -34.75
N GLU A 95 -11.03 -8.62 -35.22
CA GLU A 95 -11.82 -7.84 -36.17
C GLU A 95 -12.57 -6.65 -35.49
N PRO A 96 -12.99 -5.63 -36.27
CA PRO A 96 -13.80 -4.55 -35.72
C PRO A 96 -15.10 -5.04 -35.11
N GLY A 97 -15.32 -4.72 -33.84
CA GLY A 97 -16.52 -5.10 -33.07
C GLY A 97 -16.38 -6.45 -32.32
N GLY A 98 -17.06 -6.56 -31.21
CA GLY A 98 -17.14 -7.79 -30.40
C GLY A 98 -15.99 -7.98 -29.38
N HIS A 99 -14.95 -7.14 -29.38
CA HIS A 99 -13.89 -7.22 -28.38
C HIS A 99 -14.44 -6.92 -26.97
N GLY A 100 -15.18 -5.82 -26.83
CA GLY A 100 -15.80 -5.44 -25.57
C GLY A 100 -16.75 -6.51 -25.05
N GLU A 101 -17.59 -7.13 -25.92
CA GLU A 101 -18.48 -8.22 -25.49
C GLU A 101 -17.68 -9.45 -25.06
N THR A 102 -16.60 -9.80 -25.73
CA THR A 102 -15.72 -10.90 -25.33
C THR A 102 -15.13 -10.63 -23.95
N VAL A 103 -14.61 -9.41 -23.71
CA VAL A 103 -14.07 -9.01 -22.39
C VAL A 103 -15.16 -9.06 -21.33
N ARG A 104 -16.37 -8.54 -21.59
CA ARG A 104 -17.49 -8.63 -20.66
C ARG A 104 -17.87 -10.07 -20.34
N GLY A 105 -17.89 -10.95 -21.35
CA GLY A 105 -18.09 -12.38 -21.14
C GLY A 105 -17.07 -12.99 -20.16
N VAL A 106 -15.81 -12.64 -20.32
CA VAL A 106 -14.75 -13.04 -19.38
C VAL A 106 -15.03 -12.49 -17.98
N LEU A 107 -15.30 -11.18 -17.85
CA LEU A 107 -15.54 -10.55 -16.55
C LEU A 107 -16.75 -11.14 -15.81
N ARG A 108 -17.83 -11.48 -16.53
CA ARG A 108 -19.03 -12.15 -15.97
C ARG A 108 -18.71 -13.58 -15.51
N SER A 109 -17.76 -14.26 -16.13
CA SER A 109 -17.38 -15.64 -15.78
C SER A 109 -16.38 -15.73 -14.63
N LEU A 110 -15.81 -14.60 -14.17
CA LEU A 110 -14.87 -14.61 -13.07
C LEU A 110 -15.58 -15.00 -11.76
N PRO A 111 -14.94 -15.84 -10.94
CA PRO A 111 -15.45 -16.14 -9.61
C PRO A 111 -15.46 -14.89 -8.73
N ALA A 112 -16.20 -14.91 -7.63
CA ALA A 112 -16.13 -13.88 -6.61
C ALA A 112 -14.68 -13.74 -6.11
N VAL A 113 -14.28 -12.52 -5.69
CA VAL A 113 -12.90 -12.24 -5.26
C VAL A 113 -12.43 -13.19 -4.16
N ASP A 114 -13.33 -13.51 -3.21
CA ASP A 114 -13.02 -14.43 -2.10
C ASP A 114 -12.97 -15.90 -2.53
N ASP A 115 -13.50 -16.24 -3.70
CA ASP A 115 -13.54 -17.61 -4.25
C ASP A 115 -12.50 -17.82 -5.37
N SER A 116 -11.70 -16.80 -5.69
CA SER A 116 -10.78 -16.81 -6.83
C SER A 116 -9.76 -17.97 -6.82
N ALA A 117 -9.46 -18.51 -5.65
CA ALA A 117 -8.55 -19.65 -5.46
C ALA A 117 -9.28 -20.96 -5.13
N GLY A 118 -10.62 -20.99 -5.16
CA GLY A 118 -11.42 -22.15 -4.75
C GLY A 118 -11.41 -22.45 -3.25
N VAL A 119 -10.68 -21.65 -2.45
CA VAL A 119 -10.64 -21.73 -0.99
C VAL A 119 -10.56 -20.30 -0.43
N PRO A 120 -11.11 -20.03 0.78
CA PRO A 120 -10.96 -18.74 1.44
C PRO A 120 -9.49 -18.44 1.70
N LEU A 121 -8.98 -17.35 1.14
CA LEU A 121 -7.61 -16.91 1.37
C LEU A 121 -7.53 -16.05 2.63
N CYS A 122 -6.43 -16.20 3.36
CA CYS A 122 -6.06 -15.32 4.46
C CYS A 122 -4.76 -14.60 4.10
N ALA A 123 -4.73 -13.29 4.29
CA ALA A 123 -3.48 -12.55 4.11
C ALA A 123 -2.42 -13.04 5.11
N PRO A 124 -1.13 -13.09 4.71
CA PRO A 124 -0.03 -13.49 5.58
C PRO A 124 0.28 -12.37 6.58
N VAL A 125 -0.61 -12.17 7.54
CA VAL A 125 -0.51 -11.15 8.60
C VAL A 125 -0.31 -11.80 9.94
N LEU A 126 0.50 -11.18 10.79
CA LEU A 126 0.68 -11.56 12.20
C LEU A 126 -0.09 -10.58 13.07
N ILE A 127 -1.08 -11.07 13.81
CA ILE A 127 -1.83 -10.27 14.80
C ILE A 127 -1.33 -10.64 16.19
N VAL A 128 -0.74 -9.67 16.90
CA VAL A 128 -0.19 -9.87 18.25
C VAL A 128 -0.92 -8.95 19.22
N PRO A 129 -1.67 -9.49 20.17
CA PRO A 129 -2.33 -8.69 21.20
C PRO A 129 -1.32 -8.13 22.20
N ARG A 130 -1.69 -7.04 22.88
CA ARG A 130 -0.97 -6.48 24.05
C ARG A 130 0.51 -6.15 23.78
N ILE A 131 0.80 -5.56 22.63
CA ILE A 131 2.14 -5.01 22.36
C ILE A 131 2.37 -3.76 23.21
N PHE A 132 1.44 -2.80 23.16
CA PHE A 132 1.44 -1.67 24.09
C PHE A 132 0.46 -1.95 25.23
N ASP A 133 0.83 -1.57 26.44
CA ASP A 133 -0.13 -1.48 27.54
C ASP A 133 -1.07 -0.26 27.34
N LEU A 134 -2.21 -0.31 28.03
CA LEU A 134 -3.24 0.72 27.84
C LEU A 134 -2.79 2.11 28.32
N ALA A 135 -1.87 2.16 29.29
CA ALA A 135 -1.32 3.42 29.78
C ALA A 135 -0.48 4.11 28.70
N LEU A 136 0.39 3.37 27.99
CA LEU A 136 1.16 3.90 26.87
C LEU A 136 0.24 4.32 25.73
N CYS A 137 -0.80 3.53 25.40
CA CYS A 137 -1.78 3.91 24.39
C CYS A 137 -2.44 5.25 24.72
N GLN A 138 -2.89 5.41 25.97
CA GLN A 138 -3.52 6.64 26.43
C GLN A 138 -2.58 7.86 26.37
N VAL A 139 -1.32 7.70 26.78
CA VAL A 139 -0.31 8.77 26.70
C VAL A 139 -0.09 9.20 25.24
N LEU A 140 -0.01 8.25 24.29
CA LEU A 140 0.18 8.56 22.89
C LEU A 140 -1.03 9.27 22.28
N VAL A 141 -2.26 8.89 22.62
CA VAL A 141 -3.48 9.58 22.20
C VAL A 141 -3.52 10.99 22.76
N GLN A 142 -3.28 11.17 24.08
CA GLN A 142 -3.25 12.48 24.72
C GLN A 142 -2.16 13.39 24.11
N LEU A 143 -0.99 12.83 23.76
CA LEU A 143 0.06 13.56 23.09
C LEU A 143 -0.43 14.09 21.73
N TYR A 144 -1.11 13.24 20.95
CA TYR A 144 -1.68 13.64 19.68
C TYR A 144 -2.76 14.71 19.83
N ASP A 145 -3.67 14.55 20.79
CA ASP A 145 -4.75 15.52 21.01
C ASP A 145 -4.21 16.90 21.47
N LYS A 146 -3.09 16.90 22.21
CA LYS A 146 -2.43 18.13 22.68
C LYS A 146 -1.65 18.85 21.58
N LEU A 147 -0.92 18.13 20.72
CA LEU A 147 0.01 18.71 19.74
C LEU A 147 -0.59 18.80 18.33
N GLY A 148 -1.59 17.99 18.03
CA GLY A 148 -2.12 17.80 16.69
C GLY A 148 -1.19 17.01 15.77
N GLY A 149 -1.73 16.56 14.64
CA GLY A 149 -0.97 15.93 13.57
C GLY A 149 -0.87 16.83 12.34
N LYS A 150 0.07 16.53 11.46
CA LYS A 150 0.24 17.16 10.15
C LYS A 150 -0.26 16.22 9.05
N ASP A 151 -0.73 16.80 7.93
CA ASP A 151 -1.12 16.03 6.76
C ASP A 151 -0.04 15.02 6.36
N SER A 152 -0.45 13.76 6.28
CA SER A 152 0.44 12.66 5.93
C SER A 152 0.40 12.43 4.42
N GLY A 153 1.47 12.84 3.71
CA GLY A 153 1.68 12.48 2.32
C GLY A 153 2.09 11.01 2.16
N PHE A 154 2.29 10.61 0.92
CA PHE A 154 2.92 9.35 0.53
C PHE A 154 4.15 9.62 -0.34
N LEU A 155 5.01 8.61 -0.47
CA LEU A 155 6.22 8.72 -1.27
C LEU A 155 5.90 8.43 -2.74
N PHE A 156 6.51 9.17 -3.63
CA PHE A 156 6.40 9.01 -5.07
C PHE A 156 7.75 9.29 -5.73
N ASP A 157 8.13 8.47 -6.72
CA ASP A 157 9.39 8.67 -7.44
C ASP A 157 9.15 9.50 -8.69
N VAL A 158 9.86 10.64 -8.79
CA VAL A 158 9.86 11.54 -9.94
C VAL A 158 11.31 11.67 -10.42
N GLU A 159 11.55 11.38 -11.69
CA GLU A 159 12.90 11.49 -12.31
C GLU A 159 13.99 10.80 -11.48
N GLY A 160 13.69 9.61 -10.95
CA GLY A 160 14.64 8.82 -10.15
C GLY A 160 14.90 9.34 -8.74
N LYS A 161 14.11 10.29 -8.25
CA LYS A 161 14.18 10.81 -6.88
C LYS A 161 12.86 10.61 -6.15
N THR A 162 12.93 10.14 -4.92
CA THR A 162 11.76 9.99 -4.06
C THR A 162 11.36 11.33 -3.46
N THR A 163 10.12 11.75 -3.70
CA THR A 163 9.49 12.96 -3.15
C THR A 163 8.25 12.61 -2.34
N ARG A 164 7.77 13.54 -1.52
CA ARG A 164 6.52 13.42 -0.78
C ARG A 164 5.41 14.17 -1.49
N VAL A 165 4.30 13.49 -1.74
CA VAL A 165 3.10 14.04 -2.39
C VAL A 165 1.92 13.95 -1.43
N VAL A 166 1.03 14.94 -1.46
CA VAL A 166 -0.26 14.93 -0.75
C VAL A 166 -1.37 14.87 -1.80
N ASP A 167 -2.17 13.81 -1.77
CA ASP A 167 -3.37 13.66 -2.58
C ASP A 167 -4.48 13.03 -1.72
N TYR A 168 -5.47 13.83 -1.37
CA TYR A 168 -6.57 13.40 -0.49
C TYR A 168 -7.49 12.35 -1.12
N ARG A 169 -7.43 12.13 -2.43
CA ARG A 169 -8.14 11.03 -3.08
C ARG A 169 -7.50 9.68 -2.73
N LEU A 170 -6.17 9.66 -2.53
CA LEU A 170 -5.42 8.45 -2.23
C LEU A 170 -5.25 8.24 -0.73
N LYS A 171 -5.02 9.32 0.03
CA LYS A 171 -4.74 9.22 1.47
C LYS A 171 -5.25 10.43 2.22
N ARG A 172 -6.04 10.18 3.26
CA ARG A 172 -6.49 11.22 4.20
C ARG A 172 -6.21 10.77 5.63
N ARG A 173 -5.09 11.25 6.16
CA ARG A 173 -4.57 10.89 7.48
C ARG A 173 -3.64 11.97 7.99
N ASN A 174 -3.66 12.22 9.28
CA ASN A 174 -2.72 13.11 9.93
C ASN A 174 -1.76 12.33 10.80
N ASP A 175 -0.47 12.68 10.79
CA ASP A 175 0.59 12.02 11.53
C ASP A 175 1.26 12.98 12.49
N LEU A 176 1.54 12.51 13.72
CA LEU A 176 2.38 13.15 14.72
C LEU A 176 3.63 12.32 14.95
N ASP A 177 4.81 12.90 14.70
CA ASP A 177 6.08 12.26 15.04
C ASP A 177 6.29 12.26 16.57
N VAL A 178 6.59 11.08 17.13
CA VAL A 178 6.92 10.96 18.55
C VAL A 178 8.39 11.34 18.73
N ALA A 179 8.64 12.59 19.08
CA ALA A 179 10.00 13.12 19.23
C ALA A 179 10.59 12.95 20.66
N HIS A 180 9.74 12.80 21.69
CA HIS A 180 10.19 12.79 23.08
C HIS A 180 11.04 11.54 23.38
N PRO A 181 12.32 11.68 23.82
CA PRO A 181 13.25 10.55 23.93
C PRO A 181 12.77 9.45 24.89
N GLN A 182 12.24 9.83 26.07
CA GLN A 182 11.75 8.84 27.04
C GLN A 182 10.54 8.06 26.52
N LEU A 183 9.67 8.71 25.72
CA LEU A 183 8.52 8.04 25.12
C LEU A 183 8.94 7.11 23.98
N ARG A 184 9.92 7.52 23.17
CA ARG A 184 10.53 6.66 22.15
C ARG A 184 11.17 5.42 22.79
N GLU A 185 11.84 5.59 23.92
CA GLU A 185 12.42 4.47 24.66
C GLU A 185 11.37 3.52 25.22
N ALA A 186 10.28 4.04 25.81
CA ALA A 186 9.17 3.23 26.28
C ALA A 186 8.53 2.41 25.14
N ILE A 187 8.31 3.03 23.98
CA ILE A 187 7.82 2.38 22.76
C ILE A 187 8.79 1.28 22.30
N ARG A 188 10.06 1.63 22.14
CA ARG A 188 11.13 0.71 21.71
C ARG A 188 11.21 -0.51 22.63
N SER A 189 11.23 -0.29 23.93
CA SER A 189 11.29 -1.35 24.94
C SER A 189 10.12 -2.34 24.82
N GLN A 190 8.88 -1.86 24.59
CA GLN A 190 7.73 -2.75 24.46
C GLN A 190 7.76 -3.49 23.11
N ILE A 191 8.18 -2.85 22.02
CA ILE A 191 8.35 -3.49 20.70
C ILE A 191 9.42 -4.59 20.78
N VAL A 192 10.60 -4.28 21.32
CA VAL A 192 11.72 -5.23 21.43
C VAL A 192 11.33 -6.45 22.26
N ARG A 193 10.63 -6.25 23.38
CA ARG A 193 10.26 -7.35 24.28
C ARG A 193 9.10 -8.20 23.82
N ARG A 194 8.13 -7.62 23.06
CA ARG A 194 6.84 -8.28 22.79
C ARG A 194 6.60 -8.54 21.32
N LEU A 195 7.10 -7.69 20.41
CA LEU A 195 6.82 -7.79 18.99
C LEU A 195 7.97 -8.45 18.20
N VAL A 196 9.21 -8.03 18.45
CA VAL A 196 10.40 -8.57 17.74
C VAL A 196 10.51 -10.10 17.89
N PRO A 197 10.33 -10.70 19.07
CA PRO A 197 10.34 -12.17 19.20
C PRO A 197 9.24 -12.86 18.40
N ALA A 198 8.04 -12.29 18.36
CA ALA A 198 6.93 -12.83 17.58
C ALA A 198 7.21 -12.79 16.07
N ILE A 199 7.83 -11.71 15.58
CA ILE A 199 8.29 -11.60 14.18
C ILE A 199 9.37 -12.64 13.88
N ALA A 200 10.37 -12.79 14.76
CA ALA A 200 11.44 -13.77 14.58
C ALA A 200 10.89 -15.20 14.51
N GLN A 201 9.94 -15.52 15.36
CA GLN A 201 9.31 -16.85 15.39
C GLN A 201 8.44 -17.13 14.17
N CYS A 202 7.62 -16.16 13.74
CA CYS A 202 6.64 -16.39 12.67
C CYS A 202 7.23 -16.20 11.26
N PHE A 203 8.19 -15.28 11.10
CA PHE A 203 8.74 -14.93 9.80
C PHE A 203 10.23 -15.28 9.65
N GLN A 204 10.85 -15.87 10.68
CA GLN A 204 12.29 -16.17 10.69
C GLN A 204 13.15 -14.93 10.31
N PHE A 205 12.76 -13.77 10.79
CA PHE A 205 13.38 -12.49 10.48
C PHE A 205 13.80 -11.75 11.74
N GLN A 206 15.09 -11.33 11.77
CA GLN A 206 15.64 -10.52 12.86
C GLN A 206 15.45 -9.03 12.56
N ALA A 207 14.41 -8.44 13.16
CA ALA A 207 14.20 -7.01 13.09
C ALA A 207 15.13 -6.31 14.08
N THR A 208 16.10 -5.55 13.57
CA THR A 208 17.08 -4.82 14.36
C THR A 208 16.92 -3.31 14.27
N ARG A 209 16.09 -2.85 13.34
CA ARG A 209 15.89 -1.43 13.01
C ARG A 209 14.41 -1.08 12.91
N MET A 210 14.09 0.17 13.24
CA MET A 210 12.72 0.69 13.17
C MET A 210 12.72 2.08 12.53
N ASP A 211 12.12 2.19 11.33
CA ASP A 211 11.83 3.46 10.66
C ASP A 211 10.49 4.00 11.15
N ARG A 212 10.43 5.28 11.42
CA ARG A 212 9.29 6.03 11.95
C ARG A 212 8.85 5.60 13.35
N SER A 213 8.38 6.58 14.08
CA SER A 213 7.65 6.44 15.36
C SER A 213 6.56 7.49 15.33
N ILE A 214 5.41 7.16 14.73
CA ILE A 214 4.35 8.13 14.50
C ILE A 214 3.05 7.67 15.13
N VAL A 215 2.29 8.64 15.67
CA VAL A 215 0.87 8.47 15.97
C VAL A 215 0.08 8.98 14.77
N ALA A 216 -0.59 8.07 14.09
CA ALA A 216 -1.47 8.36 12.96
C ALA A 216 -2.91 8.50 13.44
N CYS A 217 -3.62 9.50 12.89
CA CYS A 217 -5.04 9.70 13.14
C CYS A 217 -5.83 9.68 11.84
N TYR A 218 -6.81 8.79 11.77
CA TYR A 218 -7.87 8.80 10.77
C TYR A 218 -9.13 9.34 11.44
N ASP A 219 -9.72 10.40 10.87
CA ASP A 219 -10.88 11.08 11.41
C ASP A 219 -12.08 10.93 10.46
N SER A 220 -13.23 10.49 10.98
CA SER A 220 -14.45 10.34 10.19
C SER A 220 -15.02 11.67 9.70
N ALA A 221 -14.76 12.78 10.42
CA ALA A 221 -15.20 14.10 10.01
C ALA A 221 -14.62 14.55 8.66
N VAL A 222 -13.49 13.96 8.26
CA VAL A 222 -12.81 14.27 7.00
C VAL A 222 -12.71 13.05 6.07
N GLY A 223 -13.34 11.94 6.40
CA GLY A 223 -13.30 10.71 5.58
C GLY A 223 -11.92 10.07 5.55
N GLY A 224 -11.31 9.87 6.72
CA GLY A 224 -9.97 9.29 6.83
C GLY A 224 -9.87 7.92 6.18
N HIS A 225 -8.87 7.72 5.32
CA HIS A 225 -8.62 6.48 4.57
C HIS A 225 -7.20 6.43 4.01
N PHE A 226 -6.80 5.26 3.48
CA PHE A 226 -5.62 5.15 2.63
C PHE A 226 -5.87 4.04 1.59
N HIS A 227 -5.94 4.43 0.32
CA HIS A 227 -6.19 3.51 -0.79
C HIS A 227 -5.05 2.52 -1.00
N ARG A 228 -5.27 1.56 -1.90
CA ARG A 228 -4.36 0.45 -2.22
C ARG A 228 -2.96 0.94 -2.53
N HIS A 229 -1.98 0.41 -1.82
CA HIS A 229 -0.56 0.73 -2.01
C HIS A 229 0.33 -0.38 -1.44
N ARG A 230 1.60 -0.30 -1.77
CA ARG A 230 2.70 -1.06 -1.14
C ARG A 230 3.65 -0.08 -0.49
N ASP A 231 4.24 -0.42 0.66
CA ASP A 231 5.03 0.50 1.45
C ASP A 231 6.49 0.63 1.02
N ASN A 232 6.97 -0.25 0.12
CA ASN A 232 8.38 -0.37 -0.23
C ASN A 232 8.69 -0.27 -1.74
N VAL A 233 7.76 0.23 -2.54
CA VAL A 233 7.95 0.35 -4.01
C VAL A 233 8.85 1.51 -4.41
N ASN A 234 8.89 2.58 -3.62
CA ASN A 234 9.67 3.77 -3.90
C ASN A 234 11.12 3.59 -3.43
N ILE A 235 12.07 4.19 -4.13
CA ILE A 235 13.51 4.04 -3.85
C ILE A 235 13.84 4.36 -2.39
N GLY A 236 13.29 5.47 -1.85
CA GLY A 236 13.50 5.87 -0.46
C GLY A 236 12.83 4.96 0.59
N ALA A 237 12.04 3.97 0.18
CA ALA A 237 11.30 3.06 1.06
C ALA A 237 11.69 1.58 0.90
N GLN A 238 12.58 1.23 -0.04
CA GLN A 238 12.94 -0.16 -0.38
C GLN A 238 13.51 -0.96 0.79
N HIS A 239 14.07 -0.30 1.80
CA HIS A 239 14.59 -0.92 3.02
C HIS A 239 13.49 -1.50 3.93
N ARG A 240 12.22 -1.11 3.78
CA ARG A 240 11.14 -1.52 4.66
C ARG A 240 10.75 -2.96 4.39
N ARG A 241 10.78 -3.80 5.44
CA ARG A 241 10.40 -5.22 5.35
C ARG A 241 9.04 -5.49 5.93
N PHE A 242 8.78 -5.02 7.13
CA PHE A 242 7.50 -5.20 7.82
C PHE A 242 6.87 -3.87 8.19
N ALA A 243 5.61 -3.69 7.82
CA ALA A 243 4.76 -2.64 8.34
C ALA A 243 4.15 -3.09 9.67
N VAL A 244 4.13 -2.18 10.64
CA VAL A 244 3.54 -2.38 11.97
C VAL A 244 2.48 -1.33 12.19
N THR A 245 1.27 -1.76 12.53
CA THR A 245 0.20 -0.88 13.01
C THR A 245 -0.31 -1.38 14.36
N ILE A 246 -0.24 -0.53 15.39
CA ILE A 246 -0.71 -0.83 16.74
C ILE A 246 -1.90 0.09 17.03
N ASN A 247 -3.08 -0.48 17.30
CA ASN A 247 -4.26 0.32 17.63
C ASN A 247 -4.14 0.93 19.02
N LEU A 248 -4.27 2.26 19.12
CA LEU A 248 -4.17 3.01 20.37
C LEU A 248 -5.54 3.27 21.02
N ASN A 249 -6.64 2.97 20.32
CA ASN A 249 -8.01 3.03 20.81
C ASN A 249 -8.88 1.99 20.10
N SER A 250 -10.15 1.87 20.51
CA SER A 250 -11.11 0.90 19.95
C SER A 250 -12.50 1.50 19.69
N ASP A 251 -12.72 2.78 19.98
CA ASP A 251 -14.00 3.49 19.94
C ASP A 251 -14.29 4.13 18.58
N TYR A 252 -14.01 3.40 17.49
CA TYR A 252 -14.23 3.82 16.11
C TYR A 252 -14.84 2.69 15.27
N GLU A 253 -15.40 3.04 14.10
CA GLU A 253 -15.93 2.11 13.10
C GLU A 253 -15.29 2.35 11.73
N GLY A 254 -15.19 1.26 10.93
CA GLY A 254 -14.42 1.29 9.68
C GLY A 254 -12.92 1.31 9.93
N CYS A 255 -12.15 1.84 9.00
CA CYS A 255 -10.70 1.99 9.11
C CYS A 255 -9.96 0.66 9.34
N ASP A 256 -10.43 -0.41 8.70
CA ASP A 256 -9.84 -1.74 8.75
C ASP A 256 -8.76 -1.90 7.67
N LEU A 257 -7.79 -2.77 7.90
CA LEU A 257 -6.87 -3.21 6.86
C LEU A 257 -7.55 -4.26 5.97
N VAL A 258 -7.35 -4.12 4.67
CA VAL A 258 -7.73 -5.11 3.66
C VAL A 258 -6.52 -5.38 2.77
N PHE A 259 -6.35 -6.64 2.38
CA PHE A 259 -5.29 -7.10 1.49
C PHE A 259 -5.94 -7.68 0.22
N PRO A 260 -6.14 -6.87 -0.83
CA PRO A 260 -6.94 -7.27 -2.00
C PRO A 260 -6.43 -8.51 -2.74
N GLU A 261 -5.12 -8.80 -2.64
CA GLU A 261 -4.52 -10.02 -3.22
C GLU A 261 -5.02 -11.30 -2.54
N PHE A 262 -5.63 -11.19 -1.33
CA PHE A 262 -6.09 -12.30 -0.50
C PHE A 262 -7.60 -12.25 -0.20
N GLY A 263 -8.35 -11.45 -0.93
CA GLY A 263 -9.80 -11.33 -0.79
C GLY A 263 -10.25 -10.08 -0.03
N SER A 264 -11.52 -10.06 0.37
CA SER A 264 -12.20 -8.90 0.96
C SER A 264 -12.13 -8.87 2.51
N ARG A 265 -11.49 -9.86 3.13
CA ARG A 265 -11.42 -9.97 4.59
C ARG A 265 -10.82 -8.71 5.21
N ARG A 266 -11.47 -8.23 6.26
CA ARG A 266 -11.02 -7.08 7.07
C ARG A 266 -10.22 -7.55 8.27
N TYR A 267 -9.12 -6.83 8.54
CA TYR A 267 -8.21 -7.13 9.64
C TYR A 267 -8.12 -5.93 10.58
N ARG A 268 -8.31 -6.19 11.86
CA ARG A 268 -8.20 -5.19 12.93
C ARG A 268 -7.48 -5.80 14.13
N ALA A 269 -6.43 -5.14 14.62
CA ALA A 269 -5.82 -5.50 15.89
C ALA A 269 -6.71 -5.07 17.07
N PRO A 270 -6.67 -5.78 18.20
CA PRO A 270 -7.28 -5.29 19.45
C PRO A 270 -6.56 -4.02 19.94
N HIS A 271 -7.18 -3.32 20.89
CA HIS A 271 -6.57 -2.17 21.57
C HIS A 271 -5.21 -2.57 22.19
N GLY A 272 -4.16 -1.81 21.90
CA GLY A 272 -2.77 -2.11 22.28
C GLY A 272 -2.12 -3.25 21.48
N GLY A 273 -2.86 -3.93 20.60
CA GLY A 273 -2.36 -4.99 19.74
C GLY A 273 -1.84 -4.48 18.41
N ALA A 274 -0.98 -5.29 17.77
CA ALA A 274 -0.36 -5.01 16.49
C ALA A 274 -0.91 -5.91 15.38
N ILE A 275 -0.95 -5.37 14.16
CA ILE A 275 -0.88 -6.15 12.93
C ILE A 275 0.47 -5.89 12.29
N VAL A 276 1.17 -6.97 11.91
CA VAL A 276 2.44 -6.96 11.19
C VAL A 276 2.25 -7.68 9.87
N PHE A 277 2.74 -7.07 8.79
CA PHE A 277 2.67 -7.63 7.46
C PHE A 277 3.83 -7.16 6.58
N SER A 278 4.10 -7.89 5.49
CA SER A 278 5.14 -7.50 4.54
C SER A 278 4.82 -6.17 3.88
N CYS A 279 5.78 -5.24 3.84
CA CYS A 279 5.67 -3.98 3.10
C CYS A 279 5.44 -4.17 1.59
N GLY A 280 5.76 -5.36 1.05
CA GLY A 280 5.48 -5.74 -0.32
C GLY A 280 4.05 -6.22 -0.57
N ALA A 281 3.23 -6.46 0.45
CA ALA A 281 1.82 -6.84 0.27
C ALA A 281 0.98 -5.62 -0.13
N LEU A 282 0.14 -5.78 -1.16
CA LEU A 282 -0.83 -4.75 -1.53
C LEU A 282 -1.88 -4.64 -0.42
N HIS A 283 -2.06 -3.45 0.13
CA HIS A 283 -3.00 -3.24 1.21
C HIS A 283 -3.68 -1.87 1.14
N GLN A 284 -4.79 -1.75 1.85
CA GLN A 284 -5.51 -0.49 2.01
C GLN A 284 -6.04 -0.37 3.43
N VAL A 285 -6.32 0.87 3.85
CA VAL A 285 -7.10 1.18 5.04
C VAL A 285 -8.45 1.68 4.57
N THR A 286 -9.53 0.94 4.90
CA THR A 286 -10.89 1.32 4.50
C THR A 286 -11.27 2.67 5.11
N PRO A 287 -12.23 3.40 4.51
CA PRO A 287 -12.72 4.64 5.11
C PRO A 287 -13.19 4.42 6.55
N ILE A 288 -12.86 5.37 7.41
CA ILE A 288 -13.42 5.42 8.77
C ILE A 288 -14.84 5.98 8.67
N THR A 289 -15.81 5.29 9.29
CA THR A 289 -17.24 5.67 9.23
C THR A 289 -17.72 6.39 10.48
N ARG A 290 -17.07 6.16 11.64
CA ARG A 290 -17.40 6.84 12.90
C ARG A 290 -16.17 7.00 13.79
N GLY A 291 -16.07 8.14 14.46
CA GLY A 291 -15.04 8.43 15.47
C GLY A 291 -13.68 8.75 14.88
N ARG A 292 -12.63 8.53 15.68
CA ARG A 292 -11.22 8.69 15.30
C ARG A 292 -10.47 7.42 15.61
N ARG A 293 -9.71 6.91 14.65
CA ARG A 293 -8.75 5.84 14.89
C ARG A 293 -7.37 6.44 15.11
N TYR A 294 -6.80 6.18 16.28
CA TYR A 294 -5.41 6.44 16.57
C TYR A 294 -4.61 5.14 16.46
N ALA A 295 -3.51 5.18 15.74
CA ALA A 295 -2.64 4.04 15.56
C ALA A 295 -1.17 4.47 15.64
N PHE A 296 -0.35 3.71 16.36
CA PHE A 296 1.09 3.83 16.25
C PHE A 296 1.56 3.07 15.00
N LEU A 297 2.37 3.72 14.16
CA LEU A 297 2.90 3.14 12.94
C LEU A 297 4.42 3.18 12.92
N ALA A 298 5.00 2.06 12.51
CA ALA A 298 6.43 1.91 12.31
C ALA A 298 6.72 0.93 11.16
N PHE A 299 7.95 0.96 10.64
CA PHE A 299 8.47 -0.05 9.72
C PHE A 299 9.67 -0.72 10.34
N LEU A 300 9.69 -2.06 10.30
CA LEU A 300 10.80 -2.84 10.82
C LEU A 300 11.63 -3.43 9.67
N TYR A 301 12.95 -3.51 9.89
CA TYR A 301 13.91 -4.02 8.92
C TYR A 301 15.19 -4.51 9.60
N GLY A 302 16.12 -5.09 8.85
CA GLY A 302 17.35 -5.67 9.35
C GLY A 302 18.60 -4.86 8.93
N GLU A 303 19.78 -5.35 9.31
CA GLU A 303 21.06 -4.67 9.05
C GLU A 303 21.38 -4.53 7.54
N ALA A 304 21.11 -5.57 6.75
CA ALA A 304 21.31 -5.50 5.30
C ALA A 304 20.44 -4.41 4.64
N ASP A 305 19.23 -4.21 5.18
CA ASP A 305 18.31 -3.19 4.70
C ASP A 305 18.72 -1.78 5.17
N ALA A 306 19.39 -1.67 6.31
CA ALA A 306 19.96 -0.43 6.78
C ALA A 306 21.06 0.07 5.81
N ALA A 307 21.91 -0.82 5.32
CA ALA A 307 22.90 -0.49 4.30
C ALA A 307 22.24 -0.04 2.98
N LEU A 308 21.18 -0.72 2.55
CA LEU A 308 20.39 -0.30 1.38
C LEU A 308 19.77 1.09 1.57
N ARG A 309 19.23 1.38 2.75
CA ARG A 309 18.65 2.68 3.09
C ARG A 309 19.68 3.79 3.01
N GLU A 310 20.87 3.58 3.54
CA GLU A 310 21.98 4.52 3.47
C GLU A 310 22.43 4.78 2.02
N ALA A 311 22.58 3.73 1.22
CA ALA A 311 22.92 3.86 -0.18
C ALA A 311 21.87 4.66 -0.99
N ASN A 312 20.59 4.58 -0.59
CA ASN A 312 19.49 5.31 -1.23
C ASN A 312 19.38 6.79 -0.80
N ASN A 313 20.15 7.26 0.20
CA ASN A 313 20.14 8.67 0.62
C ASN A 313 20.40 9.64 -0.54
N ALA A 314 21.33 9.30 -1.44
CA ALA A 314 21.65 10.12 -2.61
C ALA A 314 20.48 10.31 -3.60
N ARG A 315 19.47 9.44 -3.51
CA ARG A 315 18.27 9.44 -4.38
C ARG A 315 17.05 10.07 -3.71
N LEU A 316 17.19 10.62 -2.52
CA LEU A 316 16.15 11.38 -1.86
C LEU A 316 16.12 12.81 -2.38
N HIS A 317 14.93 13.40 -2.49
CA HIS A 317 14.79 14.82 -2.77
C HIS A 317 15.39 15.64 -1.61
N GLN A 318 15.93 16.83 -1.89
CA GLN A 318 16.61 17.69 -0.90
C GLN A 318 15.77 17.99 0.36
N ASN A 319 14.44 17.91 0.24
CA ASN A 319 13.49 18.12 1.36
C ASN A 319 13.18 16.85 2.16
N ALA A 320 13.73 15.69 1.79
CA ALA A 320 13.59 14.45 2.55
C ALA A 320 14.72 14.35 3.59
N ALA A 321 14.34 14.00 4.82
CA ALA A 321 15.34 13.79 5.87
C ALA A 321 16.29 12.65 5.46
N GLN A 322 17.59 12.93 5.49
CA GLN A 322 18.59 11.91 5.25
C GLN A 322 18.63 10.92 6.42
N TYR A 323 18.91 9.68 6.11
CA TYR A 323 19.03 8.63 7.10
C TYR A 323 20.38 8.67 7.80
N ALA A 324 20.35 8.61 9.14
CA ALA A 324 21.51 8.36 9.96
C ALA A 324 21.37 6.97 10.60
N VAL A 325 22.32 6.10 10.33
CA VAL A 325 22.28 4.67 10.74
C VAL A 325 22.06 4.49 12.25
N GLU A 326 22.53 5.41 13.06
CA GLU A 326 22.52 5.27 14.52
C GLU A 326 21.15 5.53 15.17
N SER A 327 20.27 6.29 14.50
CA SER A 327 19.00 6.73 15.09
C SER A 327 17.90 5.67 15.17
N ASP A 328 17.98 4.62 14.37
CA ASP A 328 16.88 3.67 14.14
C ASP A 328 17.13 2.29 14.77
N ARG A 329 18.17 2.12 15.57
CA ARG A 329 18.49 0.87 16.26
C ARG A 329 17.44 0.49 17.29
N LEU A 330 16.95 -0.74 17.22
CA LEU A 330 16.07 -1.31 18.24
C LEU A 330 16.83 -1.77 19.47
N PHE A 331 18.10 -2.19 19.29
CA PHE A 331 18.94 -2.64 20.38
C PHE A 331 20.07 -1.60 20.61
N PRO A 332 20.34 -1.18 21.84
CA PRO A 332 21.55 -0.41 22.19
C PRO A 332 22.80 -1.22 21.87
N ASP A 333 23.92 -0.53 21.62
CA ASP A 333 25.20 -1.18 21.28
C ASP A 333 25.72 -2.13 22.38
N ASP A 334 25.23 -2.00 23.60
CA ASP A 334 25.70 -2.74 24.80
C ASP A 334 24.96 -4.08 25.04
N LEU A 335 23.92 -4.42 24.25
CA LEU A 335 23.27 -5.73 24.36
C LEU A 335 23.87 -6.67 23.29
N PRO A 336 24.51 -7.77 23.70
CA PRO A 336 24.99 -8.77 22.74
C PRO A 336 23.80 -9.25 21.90
N ALA A 337 24.03 -9.37 20.58
CA ALA A 337 23.07 -10.00 19.69
C ALA A 337 22.69 -11.35 20.32
N ARG A 338 21.41 -11.54 20.64
CA ARG A 338 20.96 -12.83 21.15
C ARG A 338 21.31 -13.87 20.09
N GLU A 339 22.11 -14.84 20.49
CA GLU A 339 22.35 -16.01 19.65
C GLU A 339 21.00 -16.60 19.20
N PRO A 340 20.90 -17.10 17.96
CA PRO A 340 19.70 -17.75 17.53
C PRO A 340 19.35 -18.86 18.52
N LEU A 341 18.11 -18.87 19.01
CA LEU A 341 17.62 -19.95 19.87
C LEU A 341 17.93 -21.26 19.15
N ALA A 342 18.88 -22.02 19.68
CA ALA A 342 19.09 -23.39 19.27
C ALA A 342 17.78 -24.13 19.56
N VAL A 343 17.16 -24.69 18.50
CA VAL A 343 15.99 -25.55 18.55
C VAL A 343 16.43 -26.93 18.99
#